data_2e14141bbbb6ea023c9022e0d9b7a4b7
#
_entry.id   2e14141bbbb6ea023c9022e0d9b7a4b7
#
_cell.length_a   1.000
_cell.length_b   1.000
_cell.length_c   1.000
_cell.angle_alpha   90.00
_cell.angle_beta   90.00
_cell.angle_gamma   90.00
#
_symmetry.space_group_name_H-M   'P 1'
#
loop_
_entity.id
_entity.type
_entity.pdbx_description
1 polymer ?
#
loop_
_entity_poly.entity_id
_entity_poly.type
_entity_poly.pdbx_seq_one_letter_code
_entity_poly.pdbx_strand_id
1 'polypeptide(L)'
;MRPFFENNVLQQQPFKPMIIVIDTTKAGSASNTFVLPIIKATTETVKIYWGDGTNSIGVNGNNTHVYAASGVYTVKIESRIFGGVYFIAAGDKAKLLSIRTFGRGIIRALYHAFSDCSNLAIINDPTLINTSELCSYVFFGCSSLTALPLIDLSRATNTSYMCYQCTSLSSVPLINLSNVTNTSYMFYLCYALTNIPLLNLSSVTNAAGMFLGCTLTTKSYSDFLINLATLPLKNGVSFHGGNSKYNVAGGVARAYLISNFGWTITDGGAA
;
A
#
# COMPACT_ATOMS: atom_id res chain seq x y z
N MET A 1 4.49 -23.22 -22.94
CA MET A 1 3.27 -23.82 -22.35
C MET A 1 3.26 -23.46 -20.87
N ARG A 2 2.38 -22.54 -20.43
CA ARG A 2 2.19 -22.26 -19.00
C ARG A 2 1.24 -23.31 -18.41
N PRO A 3 1.49 -23.83 -17.20
CA PRO A 3 0.70 -24.92 -16.67
C PRO A 3 -0.73 -24.49 -16.35
N PHE A 4 -1.67 -25.28 -16.80
CA PHE A 4 -3.13 -25.19 -16.64
C PHE A 4 -3.62 -25.32 -15.17
N PHE A 5 -2.70 -25.37 -14.19
CA PHE A 5 -3.03 -25.72 -12.79
C PHE A 5 -3.40 -24.54 -11.89
N GLU A 6 -3.09 -23.29 -12.27
CA GLU A 6 -3.44 -22.14 -11.41
C GLU A 6 -4.94 -21.75 -11.45
N ASN A 7 -5.66 -22.14 -12.50
CA ASN A 7 -7.07 -21.76 -12.66
C ASN A 7 -8.07 -22.56 -11.81
N ASN A 8 -7.71 -23.77 -11.36
CA ASN A 8 -8.66 -24.63 -10.66
C ASN A 8 -8.76 -24.37 -9.15
N VAL A 9 -7.71 -23.90 -8.50
CA VAL A 9 -7.72 -23.66 -7.04
C VAL A 9 -8.48 -22.39 -6.70
N LEU A 10 -8.42 -21.36 -7.55
CA LEU A 10 -9.14 -20.10 -7.34
C LEU A 10 -10.66 -20.23 -7.59
N GLN A 11 -11.09 -21.15 -8.44
CA GLN A 11 -12.51 -21.39 -8.72
C GLN A 11 -13.26 -22.14 -7.62
N GLN A 12 -12.56 -22.87 -6.73
CA GLN A 12 -13.16 -23.64 -5.64
C GLN A 12 -13.29 -22.87 -4.32
N GLN A 13 -12.73 -21.66 -4.23
CA GLN A 13 -12.85 -20.84 -3.02
C GLN A 13 -14.16 -20.06 -3.01
N PRO A 14 -14.86 -19.96 -1.85
CA PRO A 14 -16.08 -19.17 -1.76
C PRO A 14 -15.81 -17.71 -2.17
N PHE A 15 -16.73 -17.15 -2.94
CA PHE A 15 -16.68 -15.76 -3.40
C PHE A 15 -16.66 -14.81 -2.20
N LYS A 16 -15.71 -13.88 -2.18
CA LYS A 16 -15.59 -12.84 -1.15
C LYS A 16 -15.64 -11.47 -1.85
N PRO A 17 -16.66 -10.65 -1.60
CA PRO A 17 -16.77 -9.32 -2.22
C PRO A 17 -15.74 -8.34 -1.64
N MET A 18 -15.39 -7.29 -2.39
CA MET A 18 -14.76 -6.11 -1.81
C MET A 18 -15.82 -5.31 -1.04
N ILE A 19 -15.50 -4.89 0.19
CA ILE A 19 -16.41 -4.10 1.03
C ILE A 19 -15.65 -2.89 1.54
N ILE A 20 -16.18 -1.70 1.24
CA ILE A 20 -15.65 -0.42 1.69
C ILE A 20 -16.70 0.35 2.48
N VAL A 21 -16.26 1.22 3.37
CA VAL A 21 -17.11 2.17 4.10
C VAL A 21 -16.77 3.57 3.63
N ILE A 22 -17.78 4.32 3.29
CA ILE A 22 -17.68 5.70 2.79
C ILE A 22 -18.50 6.64 3.64
N ASP A 23 -18.13 7.92 3.65
CA ASP A 23 -18.91 9.01 4.23
C ASP A 23 -19.13 10.07 3.15
N THR A 24 -20.36 10.20 2.68
CA THR A 24 -20.71 11.12 1.60
C THR A 24 -20.60 12.59 2.01
N THR A 25 -20.56 12.89 3.31
CA THR A 25 -20.40 14.27 3.83
C THR A 25 -18.99 14.83 3.65
N LYS A 26 -17.98 13.97 3.40
CA LYS A 26 -16.60 14.37 3.18
C LYS A 26 -16.42 15.06 1.83
N ALA A 27 -15.29 15.75 1.67
CA ALA A 27 -14.94 16.48 0.45
C ALA A 27 -14.98 15.58 -0.80
N GLY A 28 -15.41 16.15 -1.93
CA GLY A 28 -15.54 15.47 -3.21
C GLY A 28 -16.74 15.96 -4.00
N SER A 29 -17.53 15.04 -4.56
CA SER A 29 -18.82 15.31 -5.19
C SER A 29 -19.86 15.83 -4.17
N ALA A 30 -21.12 16.08 -4.60
CA ALA A 30 -22.18 16.55 -3.69
C ALA A 30 -22.28 15.68 -2.41
N SER A 31 -22.75 16.27 -1.32
CA SER A 31 -22.75 15.66 0.01
C SER A 31 -23.59 14.38 0.15
N ASN A 32 -24.44 14.08 -0.82
CA ASN A 32 -25.21 12.83 -0.90
C ASN A 32 -24.80 11.95 -2.09
N THR A 33 -23.63 12.18 -2.68
CA THR A 33 -23.15 11.46 -3.86
C THR A 33 -21.87 10.70 -3.52
N PHE A 34 -21.65 9.57 -4.19
CA PHE A 34 -20.36 8.87 -4.17
C PHE A 34 -19.97 8.44 -5.58
N VAL A 35 -18.74 8.75 -5.96
CA VAL A 35 -18.15 8.37 -7.24
C VAL A 35 -17.09 7.31 -7.00
N LEU A 36 -17.37 6.07 -7.40
CA LEU A 36 -16.49 4.90 -7.27
C LEU A 36 -15.76 4.66 -8.60
N PRO A 37 -14.44 4.86 -8.66
CA PRO A 37 -13.66 4.58 -9.87
C PRO A 37 -13.27 3.11 -9.92
N ILE A 38 -13.72 2.39 -10.95
CA ILE A 38 -13.49 0.95 -11.14
C ILE A 38 -12.60 0.70 -12.36
N ILE A 39 -11.60 -0.18 -12.18
CA ILE A 39 -10.93 -0.85 -13.30
C ILE A 39 -11.63 -2.19 -13.52
N LYS A 40 -12.34 -2.33 -14.63
CA LYS A 40 -13.05 -3.56 -14.98
C LYS A 40 -12.13 -4.49 -15.78
N ALA A 41 -12.05 -5.74 -15.40
CA ALA A 41 -11.53 -6.77 -16.28
C ALA A 41 -12.53 -7.01 -17.43
N THR A 42 -12.04 -7.14 -18.65
CA THR A 42 -12.78 -6.92 -19.92
C THR A 42 -14.10 -7.67 -20.12
N THR A 43 -14.33 -8.81 -19.46
CA THR A 43 -15.50 -9.68 -19.72
C THR A 43 -16.40 -9.92 -18.50
N GLU A 44 -15.99 -9.49 -17.31
CA GLU A 44 -16.72 -9.81 -16.08
C GLU A 44 -17.76 -8.76 -15.73
N THR A 45 -18.91 -9.23 -15.20
CA THR A 45 -19.90 -8.35 -14.60
C THR A 45 -19.46 -7.94 -13.21
N VAL A 46 -19.38 -6.64 -12.97
CA VAL A 46 -19.19 -6.06 -11.65
C VAL A 46 -20.55 -5.60 -11.13
N LYS A 47 -20.99 -6.09 -9.97
CA LYS A 47 -22.23 -5.63 -9.34
C LYS A 47 -21.89 -4.81 -8.11
N ILE A 48 -22.46 -3.61 -8.02
CA ILE A 48 -22.23 -2.67 -6.92
C ILE A 48 -23.51 -2.55 -6.11
N TYR A 49 -23.44 -2.84 -4.81
CA TYR A 49 -24.50 -2.59 -3.83
C TYR A 49 -24.10 -1.35 -3.05
N TRP A 50 -24.93 -0.32 -3.10
CA TRP A 50 -24.56 1.01 -2.59
C TRP A 50 -24.75 1.18 -1.08
N GLY A 51 -25.42 0.23 -0.42
CA GLY A 51 -25.62 0.24 1.03
C GLY A 51 -26.90 0.94 1.50
N ASP A 52 -27.72 1.42 0.56
CA ASP A 52 -29.03 2.02 0.76
C ASP A 52 -30.19 1.13 0.26
N GLY A 53 -29.89 -0.14 -0.03
CA GLY A 53 -30.83 -1.10 -0.61
C GLY A 53 -30.81 -1.14 -2.15
N THR A 54 -30.14 -0.20 -2.80
CA THR A 54 -30.03 -0.14 -4.26
C THR A 54 -28.75 -0.84 -4.77
N ASN A 55 -28.73 -1.16 -6.05
CA ASN A 55 -27.57 -1.72 -6.73
C ASN A 55 -27.51 -1.29 -8.19
N SER A 56 -26.31 -1.41 -8.80
CA SER A 56 -26.09 -1.17 -10.22
C SER A 56 -25.03 -2.13 -10.79
N ILE A 57 -24.99 -2.19 -12.13
CA ILE A 57 -23.88 -2.85 -12.84
C ILE A 57 -22.76 -1.85 -13.03
N GLY A 58 -21.59 -2.18 -12.53
CA GLY A 58 -20.39 -1.35 -12.63
C GLY A 58 -19.85 -1.32 -14.06
N VAL A 59 -19.44 -0.13 -14.48
CA VAL A 59 -18.74 0.13 -15.75
C VAL A 59 -17.26 0.45 -15.46
N ASN A 60 -16.42 0.33 -16.48
CA ASN A 60 -15.04 0.79 -16.37
C ASN A 60 -15.01 2.32 -16.22
N GLY A 61 -14.24 2.83 -15.26
CA GLY A 61 -14.21 4.25 -14.92
C GLY A 61 -15.13 4.60 -13.75
N ASN A 62 -15.70 5.79 -13.77
CA ASN A 62 -16.51 6.35 -12.69
C ASN A 62 -17.93 5.78 -12.66
N ASN A 63 -18.29 5.24 -11.50
CA ASN A 63 -19.63 4.78 -11.18
C ASN A 63 -20.21 5.72 -10.11
N THR A 64 -21.16 6.56 -10.51
CA THR A 64 -21.76 7.59 -9.65
C THR A 64 -23.07 7.10 -9.07
N HIS A 65 -23.24 7.26 -7.76
CA HIS A 65 -24.48 6.99 -7.05
C HIS A 65 -24.90 8.20 -6.21
N VAL A 66 -26.19 8.52 -6.24
CA VAL A 66 -26.80 9.61 -5.46
C VAL A 66 -27.71 8.97 -4.40
N TYR A 67 -27.38 9.19 -3.16
CA TYR A 67 -28.15 8.73 -2.00
C TYR A 67 -29.30 9.67 -1.68
N ALA A 68 -30.39 9.16 -1.09
CA ALA A 68 -31.52 9.98 -0.65
C ALA A 68 -31.11 10.98 0.45
N ALA A 69 -30.13 10.63 1.28
CA ALA A 69 -29.54 11.48 2.31
C ALA A 69 -28.01 11.36 2.32
N SER A 70 -27.34 12.39 2.82
CA SER A 70 -25.92 12.31 3.13
C SER A 70 -25.68 11.44 4.37
N GLY A 71 -24.56 10.72 4.42
CA GLY A 71 -24.23 9.86 5.57
C GLY A 71 -23.13 8.83 5.27
N VAL A 72 -23.03 7.87 6.18
CA VAL A 72 -22.06 6.78 6.10
C VAL A 72 -22.74 5.55 5.50
N TYR A 73 -22.13 4.99 4.45
CA TYR A 73 -22.65 3.83 3.72
C TYR A 73 -21.61 2.73 3.61
N THR A 74 -22.08 1.48 3.56
CA THR A 74 -21.25 0.31 3.30
C THR A 74 -21.48 -0.16 1.87
N VAL A 75 -20.52 0.08 1.00
CA VAL A 75 -20.58 -0.30 -0.42
C VAL A 75 -19.94 -1.67 -0.59
N LYS A 76 -20.67 -2.58 -1.27
CA LYS A 76 -20.20 -3.93 -1.58
C LYS A 76 -20.03 -4.07 -3.11
N ILE A 77 -18.87 -4.56 -3.53
CA ILE A 77 -18.51 -4.75 -4.94
C ILE A 77 -18.32 -6.24 -5.16
N GLU A 78 -19.12 -6.82 -6.03
CA GLU A 78 -19.10 -8.23 -6.40
C GLU A 78 -18.57 -8.40 -7.83
N SER A 79 -17.49 -9.16 -7.98
CA SER A 79 -16.95 -9.62 -9.25
C SER A 79 -16.03 -10.79 -9.01
N ARG A 80 -16.04 -11.80 -9.88
CA ARG A 80 -15.10 -12.93 -9.81
C ARG A 80 -13.68 -12.52 -10.19
N ILE A 81 -13.56 -11.61 -11.15
CA ILE A 81 -12.30 -11.03 -11.57
C ILE A 81 -12.47 -9.51 -11.55
N PHE A 82 -11.92 -8.87 -10.53
CA PHE A 82 -11.99 -7.44 -10.33
C PHE A 82 -10.66 -6.81 -10.66
N GLY A 83 -10.62 -5.87 -11.61
CA GLY A 83 -9.40 -5.16 -11.98
C GLY A 83 -8.86 -4.27 -10.85
N GLY A 84 -9.76 -3.76 -10.02
CA GLY A 84 -9.43 -2.92 -8.87
C GLY A 84 -10.22 -1.62 -8.83
N VAL A 85 -9.85 -0.76 -7.90
CA VAL A 85 -10.26 0.65 -7.81
C VAL A 85 -9.07 1.55 -8.15
N TYR A 86 -9.32 2.79 -8.60
CA TYR A 86 -8.26 3.69 -9.04
C TYR A 86 -8.61 5.15 -8.72
N PHE A 87 -8.29 5.57 -7.51
CA PHE A 87 -8.72 6.87 -6.98
C PHE A 87 -7.87 8.07 -7.43
N ILE A 88 -6.69 7.90 -8.04
CA ILE A 88 -5.77 9.02 -8.30
C ILE A 88 -6.35 10.16 -9.14
N ALA A 89 -7.02 9.83 -10.23
CA ALA A 89 -7.50 10.84 -11.20
C ALA A 89 -9.00 11.07 -11.14
N ALA A 90 -9.73 10.27 -10.32
CA ALA A 90 -11.16 10.21 -10.35
C ALA A 90 -11.73 9.72 -9.02
N GLY A 91 -13.04 9.83 -8.87
CA GLY A 91 -13.77 9.35 -7.71
C GLY A 91 -13.65 10.25 -6.47
N ASP A 92 -14.38 9.85 -5.46
CA ASP A 92 -14.48 10.56 -4.19
C ASP A 92 -13.50 10.01 -3.15
N LYS A 93 -12.20 10.17 -3.41
CA LYS A 93 -11.11 9.63 -2.59
C LYS A 93 -11.18 10.02 -1.12
N ALA A 94 -11.55 11.28 -0.82
CA ALA A 94 -11.70 11.72 0.57
C ALA A 94 -12.94 11.14 1.29
N LYS A 95 -13.88 10.55 0.56
CA LYS A 95 -15.07 9.89 1.14
C LYS A 95 -14.81 8.45 1.61
N LEU A 96 -13.70 7.82 1.20
CA LEU A 96 -13.32 6.48 1.64
C LEU A 96 -12.81 6.52 3.09
N LEU A 97 -13.49 5.82 4.00
CA LEU A 97 -13.12 5.77 5.43
C LEU A 97 -12.39 4.49 5.81
N SER A 98 -12.86 3.35 5.31
CA SER A 98 -12.24 2.06 5.63
C SER A 98 -12.46 1.01 4.53
N ILE A 99 -11.60 0.01 4.54
CA ILE A 99 -11.72 -1.20 3.72
C ILE A 99 -11.95 -2.36 4.66
N ARG A 100 -13.15 -2.97 4.65
CA ARG A 100 -13.48 -4.14 5.47
C ARG A 100 -12.93 -5.42 4.88
N THR A 101 -12.94 -5.53 3.56
CA THR A 101 -12.36 -6.64 2.81
C THR A 101 -12.00 -6.19 1.38
N PHE A 102 -10.85 -6.63 0.91
CA PHE A 102 -10.44 -6.43 -0.49
C PHE A 102 -11.16 -7.37 -1.47
N GLY A 103 -11.90 -8.36 -0.92
CA GLY A 103 -12.46 -9.41 -1.74
C GLY A 103 -11.43 -10.50 -2.10
N ARG A 104 -11.88 -11.50 -2.86
CA ARG A 104 -10.99 -12.53 -3.45
C ARG A 104 -10.80 -12.34 -4.96
N GLY A 105 -11.30 -11.24 -5.50
CA GLY A 105 -10.98 -10.83 -6.85
C GLY A 105 -9.47 -10.54 -6.95
N ILE A 106 -8.84 -11.01 -8.02
CA ILE A 106 -7.46 -10.65 -8.31
C ILE A 106 -7.43 -9.15 -8.58
N ILE A 107 -6.93 -8.36 -7.63
CA ILE A 107 -6.64 -6.95 -7.87
C ILE A 107 -5.42 -6.92 -8.79
N ARG A 108 -5.65 -6.70 -10.09
CA ARG A 108 -4.60 -6.73 -11.11
C ARG A 108 -3.80 -5.43 -11.20
N ALA A 109 -4.31 -4.34 -10.64
CA ALA A 109 -3.65 -3.05 -10.66
C ALA A 109 -3.73 -2.41 -9.26
N LEU A 110 -2.62 -2.49 -8.53
CA LEU A 110 -2.47 -1.76 -7.26
C LEU A 110 -1.87 -0.36 -7.46
N TYR A 111 -1.27 -0.07 -8.61
CA TYR A 111 -0.69 1.23 -8.93
C TYR A 111 -1.74 2.34 -8.72
N HIS A 112 -1.48 3.23 -7.77
CA HIS A 112 -2.38 4.32 -7.34
C HIS A 112 -3.79 3.90 -6.86
N ALA A 113 -4.01 2.65 -6.45
CA ALA A 113 -5.36 2.16 -6.13
C ALA A 113 -6.10 3.04 -5.12
N PHE A 114 -5.42 3.49 -4.07
CA PHE A 114 -5.98 4.30 -2.98
C PHE A 114 -5.27 5.65 -2.80
N SER A 115 -4.64 6.17 -3.86
CA SER A 115 -3.93 7.46 -3.78
C SER A 115 -4.85 8.58 -3.32
N ASP A 116 -4.34 9.38 -2.37
CA ASP A 116 -5.01 10.53 -1.76
C ASP A 116 -6.35 10.21 -1.06
N CYS A 117 -6.58 8.95 -0.69
CA CYS A 117 -7.70 8.60 0.18
C CYS A 117 -7.39 9.07 1.62
N SER A 118 -7.38 10.39 1.83
CA SER A 118 -6.88 11.03 3.05
C SER A 118 -7.64 10.66 4.32
N ASN A 119 -8.91 10.24 4.23
CA ASN A 119 -9.72 9.78 5.35
C ASN A 119 -9.74 8.25 5.51
N LEU A 120 -9.02 7.51 4.65
CA LEU A 120 -8.86 6.06 4.83
C LEU A 120 -8.01 5.79 6.08
N ALA A 121 -8.67 5.42 7.17
CA ALA A 121 -8.01 5.22 8.47
C ALA A 121 -7.72 3.75 8.80
N ILE A 122 -8.62 2.84 8.37
CA ILE A 122 -8.61 1.45 8.81
C ILE A 122 -8.78 0.50 7.63
N ILE A 123 -7.93 -0.52 7.60
CA ILE A 123 -8.03 -1.66 6.69
C ILE A 123 -8.18 -2.91 7.57
N ASN A 124 -9.40 -3.47 7.61
CA ASN A 124 -9.72 -4.62 8.46
C ASN A 124 -9.38 -5.96 7.82
N ASP A 125 -9.21 -6.01 6.49
CA ASP A 125 -8.75 -7.24 5.83
C ASP A 125 -7.24 -7.42 6.11
N PRO A 126 -6.85 -8.50 6.77
CA PRO A 126 -5.46 -8.68 7.18
C PRO A 126 -4.52 -8.92 5.98
N THR A 127 -5.05 -9.35 4.84
CA THR A 127 -4.26 -9.72 3.67
C THR A 127 -4.78 -9.08 2.39
N LEU A 128 -3.88 -8.42 1.68
CA LEU A 128 -4.09 -7.96 0.32
C LEU A 128 -3.29 -8.84 -0.66
N ILE A 129 -3.99 -9.71 -1.38
CA ILE A 129 -3.36 -10.55 -2.40
C ILE A 129 -3.08 -9.69 -3.63
N ASN A 130 -1.81 -9.58 -3.98
CA ASN A 130 -1.34 -8.79 -5.12
C ASN A 130 -0.78 -9.71 -6.22
N THR A 131 -1.18 -9.45 -7.45
CA THR A 131 -0.63 -10.11 -8.65
C THR A 131 0.11 -9.14 -9.56
N SER A 132 0.26 -7.89 -9.15
CA SER A 132 0.92 -6.83 -9.92
C SER A 132 2.41 -6.75 -9.63
N GLU A 133 3.21 -6.48 -10.65
CA GLU A 133 4.63 -6.13 -10.51
C GLU A 133 4.83 -4.67 -10.06
N LEU A 134 3.83 -3.81 -10.31
CA LEU A 134 3.86 -2.39 -9.96
C LEU A 134 2.94 -2.13 -8.75
N CYS A 135 3.56 -1.87 -7.60
CA CYS A 135 2.90 -1.55 -6.34
C CYS A 135 3.28 -0.15 -5.84
N SER A 136 3.69 0.74 -6.76
CA SER A 136 3.99 2.13 -6.43
C SER A 136 2.70 2.92 -6.19
N TYR A 137 2.76 3.92 -5.29
CA TYR A 137 1.69 4.85 -4.95
C TYR A 137 0.39 4.23 -4.40
N VAL A 138 0.38 2.97 -3.95
CA VAL A 138 -0.87 2.26 -3.54
C VAL A 138 -1.65 3.06 -2.50
N PHE A 139 -0.97 3.57 -1.47
CA PHE A 139 -1.54 4.36 -0.38
C PHE A 139 -0.93 5.77 -0.30
N PHE A 140 -0.45 6.30 -1.43
CA PHE A 140 0.09 7.67 -1.49
C PHE A 140 -0.91 8.67 -0.92
N GLY A 141 -0.51 9.52 0.02
CA GLY A 141 -1.37 10.54 0.60
C GLY A 141 -2.50 10.03 1.52
N CYS A 142 -2.51 8.74 1.90
CA CYS A 142 -3.46 8.21 2.89
C CYS A 142 -3.09 8.67 4.30
N SER A 143 -3.26 9.97 4.57
CA SER A 143 -2.74 10.63 5.78
C SER A 143 -3.36 10.13 7.09
N SER A 144 -4.57 9.55 7.06
CA SER A 144 -5.23 8.97 8.23
C SER A 144 -4.93 7.47 8.45
N LEU A 145 -4.24 6.80 7.51
CA LEU A 145 -3.98 5.37 7.60
C LEU A 145 -3.00 5.08 8.75
N THR A 146 -3.41 4.25 9.72
CA THR A 146 -2.62 3.96 10.93
C THR A 146 -1.76 2.70 10.83
N ALA A 147 -2.19 1.72 10.03
CA ALA A 147 -1.49 0.47 9.82
C ALA A 147 -1.66 -0.04 8.38
N LEU A 148 -0.63 -0.70 7.85
CA LEU A 148 -0.73 -1.42 6.58
C LEU A 148 -1.31 -2.81 6.80
N PRO A 149 -2.11 -3.34 5.83
CA PRO A 149 -2.42 -4.77 5.78
C PRO A 149 -1.16 -5.56 5.40
N LEU A 150 -1.16 -6.87 5.63
CA LEU A 150 -0.14 -7.74 5.06
C LEU A 150 -0.35 -7.83 3.54
N ILE A 151 0.56 -7.22 2.78
CA ILE A 151 0.50 -7.19 1.32
C ILE A 151 1.44 -8.26 0.77
N ASP A 152 0.92 -9.13 -0.10
CA ASP A 152 1.77 -10.03 -0.87
C ASP A 152 2.50 -9.25 -1.96
N LEU A 153 3.78 -8.95 -1.73
CA LEU A 153 4.66 -8.26 -2.67
C LEU A 153 5.64 -9.22 -3.38
N SER A 154 5.38 -10.53 -3.34
CA SER A 154 6.28 -11.55 -3.93
C SER A 154 6.52 -11.36 -5.43
N ARG A 155 5.63 -10.70 -6.14
CA ARG A 155 5.75 -10.37 -7.58
C ARG A 155 6.15 -8.91 -7.83
N ALA A 156 6.16 -8.07 -6.79
CA ALA A 156 6.45 -6.66 -6.93
C ALA A 156 7.93 -6.41 -7.24
N THR A 157 8.19 -5.58 -8.22
CA THR A 157 9.53 -5.06 -8.54
C THR A 157 9.69 -3.59 -8.16
N ASN A 158 8.56 -2.86 -8.01
CA ASN A 158 8.55 -1.45 -7.68
C ASN A 158 7.49 -1.13 -6.63
N THR A 159 7.94 -0.64 -5.46
CA THR A 159 7.10 -0.15 -4.36
C THR A 159 7.35 1.33 -4.03
N SER A 160 7.96 2.06 -4.98
CA SER A 160 8.26 3.49 -4.78
C SER A 160 7.00 4.30 -4.44
N TYR A 161 7.13 5.26 -3.53
CA TYR A 161 6.03 6.13 -3.08
C TYR A 161 4.80 5.39 -2.49
N MET A 162 4.90 4.10 -2.16
CA MET A 162 3.74 3.27 -1.78
C MET A 162 2.96 3.87 -0.60
N CYS A 163 3.63 4.41 0.39
CA CYS A 163 3.05 5.04 1.59
C CYS A 163 3.56 6.48 1.77
N TYR A 164 3.88 7.16 0.68
CA TYR A 164 4.31 8.57 0.70
C TYR A 164 3.25 9.44 1.39
N GLN A 165 3.65 10.24 2.38
CA GLN A 165 2.75 11.09 3.18
C GLN A 165 1.63 10.34 3.94
N CYS A 166 1.83 9.07 4.30
CA CYS A 166 0.97 8.39 5.28
C CYS A 166 1.34 8.86 6.70
N THR A 167 0.99 10.10 7.03
CA THR A 167 1.49 10.80 8.23
C THR A 167 1.10 10.16 9.55
N SER A 168 -0.03 9.41 9.59
CA SER A 168 -0.51 8.67 10.76
C SER A 168 -0.04 7.21 10.81
N LEU A 169 0.71 6.73 9.80
CA LEU A 169 1.14 5.35 9.73
C LEU A 169 2.15 5.04 10.84
N SER A 170 1.74 4.23 11.80
CA SER A 170 2.55 3.84 12.96
C SER A 170 2.98 2.37 12.95
N SER A 171 2.33 1.53 12.14
CA SER A 171 2.57 0.08 12.09
C SER A 171 2.69 -0.43 10.65
N VAL A 172 3.78 -1.16 10.40
CA VAL A 172 4.06 -1.84 9.13
C VAL A 172 4.29 -3.32 9.44
N PRO A 173 3.54 -4.26 8.84
CA PRO A 173 3.78 -5.68 9.02
C PRO A 173 5.08 -6.10 8.31
N LEU A 174 5.57 -7.30 8.61
CA LEU A 174 6.68 -7.88 7.84
C LEU A 174 6.20 -8.18 6.42
N ILE A 175 6.66 -7.36 5.47
CA ILE A 175 6.39 -7.50 4.04
C ILE A 175 7.59 -8.06 3.30
N ASN A 176 7.36 -8.89 2.28
CA ASN A 176 8.42 -9.48 1.47
C ASN A 176 8.84 -8.53 0.35
N LEU A 177 10.01 -7.92 0.47
CA LEU A 177 10.60 -7.05 -0.55
C LEU A 177 11.73 -7.72 -1.35
N SER A 178 11.91 -9.05 -1.26
CA SER A 178 13.07 -9.76 -1.83
C SER A 178 13.20 -9.62 -3.36
N ASN A 179 12.11 -9.37 -4.08
CA ASN A 179 12.11 -9.13 -5.54
C ASN A 179 12.03 -7.64 -5.90
N VAL A 180 11.88 -6.77 -4.92
CA VAL A 180 11.72 -5.33 -5.15
C VAL A 180 13.07 -4.70 -5.45
N THR A 181 13.16 -3.98 -6.57
CA THR A 181 14.37 -3.26 -6.99
C THR A 181 14.31 -1.77 -6.67
N ASN A 182 13.10 -1.20 -6.54
CA ASN A 182 12.90 0.21 -6.25
C ASN A 182 11.95 0.41 -5.05
N THR A 183 12.50 0.94 -3.95
CA THR A 183 11.79 1.33 -2.72
C THR A 183 11.86 2.83 -2.45
N SER A 184 12.24 3.63 -3.48
CA SER A 184 12.44 5.08 -3.28
C SER A 184 11.18 5.76 -2.75
N TYR A 185 11.34 6.59 -1.74
CA TYR A 185 10.28 7.36 -1.08
C TYR A 185 9.12 6.52 -0.52
N MET A 186 9.32 5.21 -0.27
CA MET A 186 8.26 4.28 0.13
C MET A 186 7.52 4.73 1.39
N PHE A 187 8.23 5.26 2.38
CA PHE A 187 7.70 5.75 3.66
C PHE A 187 8.05 7.24 3.90
N TYR A 188 8.19 8.00 2.82
CA TYR A 188 8.49 9.44 2.92
C TYR A 188 7.41 10.18 3.71
N LEU A 189 7.82 11.01 4.71
CA LEU A 189 6.95 11.77 5.60
C LEU A 189 5.93 10.91 6.39
N CYS A 190 6.23 9.64 6.68
CA CYS A 190 5.48 8.84 7.64
C CYS A 190 5.89 9.22 9.06
N TYR A 191 5.46 10.39 9.54
CA TYR A 191 5.92 10.98 10.81
C TYR A 191 5.63 10.11 12.05
N ALA A 192 4.53 9.35 12.04
CA ALA A 192 4.15 8.47 13.15
C ALA A 192 4.93 7.14 13.16
N LEU A 193 5.72 6.84 12.11
CA LEU A 193 6.44 5.59 11.98
C LEU A 193 7.72 5.62 12.83
N THR A 194 7.69 4.93 13.97
CA THR A 194 8.82 4.85 14.90
C THR A 194 9.51 3.49 14.91
N ASN A 195 8.85 2.46 14.38
CA ASN A 195 9.39 1.10 14.31
C ASN A 195 9.09 0.47 12.96
N ILE A 196 10.01 -0.32 12.44
CA ILE A 196 9.88 -1.09 11.20
C ILE A 196 10.30 -2.54 11.43
N PRO A 197 9.72 -3.50 10.69
CA PRO A 197 10.20 -4.87 10.70
C PRO A 197 11.56 -4.98 9.98
N LEU A 198 12.21 -6.14 10.10
CA LEU A 198 13.46 -6.44 9.41
C LEU A 198 13.18 -6.74 7.92
N LEU A 199 13.17 -5.71 7.10
CA LEU A 199 12.88 -5.82 5.67
C LEU A 199 14.07 -6.40 4.90
N ASN A 200 13.78 -7.26 3.92
CA ASN A 200 14.80 -7.80 3.01
C ASN A 200 14.97 -6.87 1.79
N LEU A 201 16.08 -6.17 1.72
CA LEU A 201 16.42 -5.27 0.60
C LEU A 201 17.48 -5.86 -0.35
N SER A 202 17.65 -7.19 -0.41
CA SER A 202 18.72 -7.85 -1.19
C SER A 202 18.67 -7.56 -2.70
N SER A 203 17.50 -7.30 -3.26
CA SER A 203 17.35 -6.96 -4.68
C SER A 203 17.29 -5.45 -4.96
N VAL A 204 17.24 -4.62 -3.91
CA VAL A 204 17.03 -3.18 -4.05
C VAL A 204 18.25 -2.51 -4.66
N THR A 205 18.03 -1.70 -5.71
CA THR A 205 19.02 -0.85 -6.37
C THR A 205 18.76 0.63 -6.16
N ASN A 206 17.54 1.01 -5.72
CA ASN A 206 17.18 2.38 -5.39
C ASN A 206 16.31 2.43 -4.12
N ALA A 207 16.86 3.03 -3.05
CA ALA A 207 16.18 3.28 -1.78
C ALA A 207 16.23 4.78 -1.39
N ALA A 208 16.42 5.66 -2.38
CA ALA A 208 16.52 7.11 -2.18
C ALA A 208 15.26 7.62 -1.46
N GLY A 209 15.45 8.39 -0.39
CA GLY A 209 14.36 8.98 0.37
C GLY A 209 13.44 8.00 1.09
N MET A 210 13.79 6.70 1.20
CA MET A 210 12.89 5.64 1.70
C MET A 210 12.21 6.02 3.03
N PHE A 211 12.95 6.58 3.98
CA PHE A 211 12.44 7.02 5.28
C PHE A 211 12.62 8.52 5.53
N LEU A 212 12.86 9.33 4.49
CA LEU A 212 13.03 10.78 4.65
C LEU A 212 11.80 11.39 5.34
N GLY A 213 12.03 12.10 6.45
CA GLY A 213 10.99 12.65 7.32
C GLY A 213 10.53 11.70 8.44
N CYS A 214 10.89 10.41 8.42
CA CYS A 214 10.66 9.52 9.55
C CYS A 214 11.70 9.72 10.65
N THR A 215 11.34 9.35 11.89
CA THR A 215 12.25 9.29 13.05
C THR A 215 12.05 7.95 13.76
N LEU A 216 12.71 6.92 13.27
CA LEU A 216 12.65 5.59 13.88
C LEU A 216 13.37 5.62 15.24
N THR A 217 12.92 4.78 16.19
CA THR A 217 13.66 4.60 17.45
C THR A 217 15.08 4.13 17.15
N THR A 218 16.04 4.55 17.99
CA THR A 218 17.45 4.14 17.87
C THR A 218 17.59 2.62 17.81
N LYS A 219 16.79 1.89 18.59
CA LYS A 219 16.77 0.43 18.56
C LYS A 219 16.31 -0.10 17.21
N SER A 220 15.14 0.34 16.72
CA SER A 220 14.55 -0.16 15.47
C SER A 220 15.45 0.14 14.26
N TYR A 221 16.03 1.33 14.21
CA TYR A 221 16.94 1.71 13.12
C TYR A 221 18.26 0.94 13.17
N SER A 222 18.83 0.75 14.37
CA SER A 222 20.06 -0.04 14.54
C SER A 222 19.85 -1.50 14.16
N ASP A 223 18.77 -2.13 14.62
CA ASP A 223 18.41 -3.51 14.26
C ASP A 223 18.22 -3.65 12.75
N PHE A 224 17.62 -2.67 12.13
CA PHE A 224 17.45 -2.64 10.66
C PHE A 224 18.80 -2.58 9.93
N LEU A 225 19.72 -1.70 10.33
CA LEU A 225 21.08 -1.63 9.76
C LEU A 225 21.85 -2.93 9.95
N ILE A 226 21.77 -3.54 11.16
CA ILE A 226 22.41 -4.82 11.47
C ILE A 226 21.84 -5.93 10.57
N ASN A 227 20.52 -5.99 10.41
CA ASN A 227 19.87 -6.94 9.50
C ASN A 227 20.36 -6.76 8.06
N LEU A 228 20.42 -5.53 7.55
CA LEU A 228 20.92 -5.27 6.19
C LEU A 228 22.35 -5.78 6.00
N ALA A 229 23.23 -5.62 7.00
CA ALA A 229 24.60 -6.09 6.93
C ALA A 229 24.75 -7.64 6.84
N THR A 230 23.68 -8.40 7.09
CA THR A 230 23.65 -9.86 6.92
C THR A 230 23.17 -10.34 5.56
N LEU A 231 22.65 -9.42 4.73
CA LEU A 231 22.02 -9.76 3.45
C LEU A 231 23.00 -9.63 2.27
N PRO A 232 22.81 -10.41 1.19
CA PRO A 232 23.58 -10.27 -0.05
C PRO A 232 23.07 -9.05 -0.86
N LEU A 233 23.47 -7.85 -0.47
CA LEU A 233 22.97 -6.61 -1.00
C LEU A 233 23.56 -6.24 -2.38
N LYS A 234 22.87 -5.35 -3.10
CA LYS A 234 23.38 -4.70 -4.31
C LYS A 234 24.33 -3.56 -3.93
N ASN A 235 25.31 -3.29 -4.78
CA ASN A 235 26.28 -2.22 -4.61
C ASN A 235 25.71 -0.85 -5.01
N GLY A 236 26.26 0.22 -4.42
CA GLY A 236 26.03 1.60 -4.84
C GLY A 236 24.63 2.13 -4.55
N VAL A 237 23.89 1.55 -3.61
CA VAL A 237 22.52 1.97 -3.30
C VAL A 237 22.53 3.28 -2.51
N SER A 238 21.72 4.26 -2.96
CA SER A 238 21.41 5.44 -2.17
C SER A 238 20.26 5.13 -1.22
N PHE A 239 20.47 5.33 0.10
CA PHE A 239 19.51 5.04 1.15
C PHE A 239 19.36 6.24 2.09
N HIS A 240 18.14 6.54 2.50
CA HIS A 240 17.85 7.60 3.48
C HIS A 240 17.06 7.06 4.67
N GLY A 241 17.71 7.05 5.85
CA GLY A 241 17.15 6.59 7.13
C GLY A 241 16.30 7.64 7.88
N GLY A 242 16.01 8.78 7.25
CA GLY A 242 15.28 9.88 7.89
C GLY A 242 16.12 10.64 8.90
N ASN A 243 15.49 11.02 10.01
CA ASN A 243 16.16 11.62 11.19
C ASN A 243 16.56 10.55 12.22
N SER A 244 16.50 9.27 11.83
CA SER A 244 16.74 8.14 12.73
C SER A 244 18.20 8.07 13.14
N LYS A 245 18.46 7.87 14.45
CA LYS A 245 19.79 7.71 15.00
C LYS A 245 20.10 6.24 15.26
N TYR A 246 21.39 5.88 15.24
CA TYR A 246 21.87 4.53 15.50
C TYR A 246 22.76 4.46 16.75
N ASN A 247 22.76 3.29 17.40
CA ASN A 247 23.68 2.96 18.50
C ASN A 247 25.03 2.46 17.94
N VAL A 248 25.98 2.12 18.84
CA VAL A 248 27.33 1.64 18.47
C VAL A 248 27.26 0.45 17.49
N ALA A 249 26.41 -0.56 17.74
CA ALA A 249 26.31 -1.74 16.89
C ALA A 249 25.71 -1.40 15.51
N GLY A 250 24.68 -0.54 15.46
CA GLY A 250 24.13 0.00 14.22
C GLY A 250 25.15 0.81 13.43
N GLY A 251 26.04 1.56 14.13
CA GLY A 251 27.13 2.30 13.52
C GLY A 251 28.17 1.39 12.85
N VAL A 252 28.51 0.26 13.47
CA VAL A 252 29.39 -0.76 12.87
C VAL A 252 28.75 -1.34 11.60
N ALA A 253 27.48 -1.71 11.67
CA ALA A 253 26.74 -2.21 10.51
C ALA A 253 26.65 -1.17 9.38
N ARG A 254 26.37 0.09 9.71
CA ARG A 254 26.36 1.20 8.76
C ARG A 254 27.70 1.38 8.03
N ALA A 255 28.80 1.37 8.78
CA ALA A 255 30.15 1.46 8.22
C ALA A 255 30.46 0.28 7.29
N TYR A 256 30.03 -0.93 7.67
CA TYR A 256 30.14 -2.13 6.83
C TYR A 256 29.38 -1.99 5.50
N LEU A 257 28.13 -1.48 5.52
CA LEU A 257 27.34 -1.24 4.30
C LEU A 257 28.04 -0.25 3.36
N ILE A 258 28.62 0.80 3.89
CA ILE A 258 29.37 1.81 3.10
C ILE A 258 30.63 1.21 2.52
N SER A 259 31.45 0.53 3.31
CA SER A 259 32.77 0.03 2.88
C SER A 259 32.69 -1.17 1.94
N ASN A 260 31.75 -2.10 2.17
CA ASN A 260 31.67 -3.36 1.43
C ASN A 260 30.70 -3.33 0.25
N PHE A 261 29.66 -2.50 0.31
CA PHE A 261 28.65 -2.39 -0.75
C PHE A 261 28.63 -1.00 -1.43
N GLY A 262 29.43 -0.04 -0.96
CA GLY A 262 29.47 1.32 -1.53
C GLY A 262 28.16 2.09 -1.36
N TRP A 263 27.38 1.80 -0.31
CA TRP A 263 26.12 2.50 -0.06
C TRP A 263 26.37 3.96 0.32
N THR A 264 25.50 4.84 -0.16
CA THR A 264 25.42 6.22 0.33
C THR A 264 24.26 6.30 1.31
N ILE A 265 24.58 6.46 2.61
CA ILE A 265 23.59 6.47 3.69
C ILE A 265 23.48 7.86 4.30
N THR A 266 22.29 8.45 4.25
CA THR A 266 21.92 9.69 4.95
C THR A 266 20.96 9.36 6.09
N ASP A 267 21.24 9.80 7.29
CA ASP A 267 20.44 9.54 8.50
C ASP A 267 20.70 10.59 9.60
N GLY A 268 20.14 10.39 10.79
CA GLY A 268 20.30 11.28 11.95
C GLY A 268 21.64 11.13 12.70
N GLY A 269 22.54 10.26 12.25
CA GLY A 269 23.84 10.03 12.87
C GLY A 269 23.79 9.16 14.11
N ALA A 270 24.88 9.20 14.90
CA ALA A 270 24.98 8.47 16.17
C ALA A 270 24.03 9.06 17.23
N ALA A 271 23.51 8.19 18.13
CA ALA A 271 22.63 8.57 19.23
C ALA A 271 23.45 9.09 20.42
#